data_cd9de9079dc43af94dbe554b1b11f382
#
_entry.id   cd9de9079dc43af94dbe554b1b11f382
#
_cell.length_a   1.000
_cell.length_b   1.000
_cell.length_c   1.000
_cell.angle_alpha   90.00
_cell.angle_beta   90.00
_cell.angle_gamma   90.00
#
_symmetry.space_group_name_H-M   'P 1'
#
loop_
_entity.id
_entity.type
_entity.pdbx_description
1 polymer ?
#
loop_
_entity_poly.entity_id
_entity_poly.type
_entity_poly.pdbx_seq_one_letter_code
_entity_poly.pdbx_strand_id
1 'polypeptide(L)'
;MRAVACYLSALLLAGAAAAPARAATQEPAAPAFDAGRALDASQAVIGRVIGDHLLTAADGRAVSIAGFRGKPLVISPIYTSCFHVCPQTTTYLARVADMASAVLGADAFAVLTVGFDTAHDTPKRMQEFARARGIDSPQWTFASGDEATVARLMTEIGFTYAASVGGFDHMVQATIVDADGRVYRQVYGQEFEAPILVDGLKRLVLGQRAAESTLPSLVESVRLICTVFDPKSGRYRFDYSIVLSFAIGVMCLGAIAAFIWKSWREMPPPDRPA
;
A
#
# COMPACT_ATOMS: atom_id res chain seq x y z
N MET A 1 -42.98 -53.49 65.64
CA MET A 1 -42.83 -54.80 64.97
C MET A 1 -42.12 -54.56 63.65
N ARG A 2 -40.95 -55.18 63.47
CA ARG A 2 -40.29 -55.58 62.20
C ARG A 2 -39.78 -54.43 61.31
N ALA A 3 -38.59 -54.43 60.81
CA ALA A 3 -37.36 -55.22 60.94
C ALA A 3 -36.22 -54.40 60.33
N VAL A 4 -35.07 -54.49 60.90
CA VAL A 4 -33.78 -53.95 60.45
C VAL A 4 -33.37 -54.68 59.17
N ALA A 5 -32.93 -54.02 58.20
CA ALA A 5 -32.11 -54.57 57.11
C ALA A 5 -30.94 -53.63 56.79
N CYS A 6 -29.77 -54.06 57.26
CA CYS A 6 -28.47 -53.56 56.87
C CYS A 6 -28.21 -53.83 55.39
N TYR A 7 -27.76 -52.83 54.62
CA TYR A 7 -27.05 -53.07 53.41
C TYR A 7 -25.71 -52.29 53.44
N LEU A 8 -24.64 -53.04 53.61
CA LEU A 8 -23.29 -52.62 53.26
C LEU A 8 -23.22 -52.43 51.77
N SER A 9 -22.93 -51.24 51.34
CA SER A 9 -22.52 -50.98 49.94
C SER A 9 -21.05 -50.63 49.90
N ALA A 10 -20.31 -51.51 49.27
CA ALA A 10 -18.86 -51.40 49.02
C ALA A 10 -18.51 -50.17 48.24
N LEU A 11 -17.57 -49.35 48.73
CA LEU A 11 -16.91 -48.28 48.00
C LEU A 11 -15.97 -48.91 46.97
N LEU A 12 -16.33 -48.83 45.67
CA LEU A 12 -15.42 -49.04 44.56
C LEU A 12 -14.73 -47.68 44.24
N LEU A 13 -13.48 -47.53 44.70
CA LEU A 13 -12.57 -46.47 44.23
C LEU A 13 -12.19 -46.77 42.78
N ALA A 14 -12.84 -46.10 41.84
CA ALA A 14 -12.38 -46.04 40.46
C ALA A 14 -11.24 -44.98 40.39
N GLY A 15 -10.00 -45.47 40.34
CA GLY A 15 -8.82 -44.64 40.06
C GLY A 15 -8.89 -44.09 38.63
N ALA A 16 -9.29 -42.84 38.47
CA ALA A 16 -9.16 -42.13 37.21
C ALA A 16 -7.66 -41.84 36.97
N ALA A 17 -7.03 -42.61 36.10
CA ALA A 17 -5.71 -42.32 35.59
C ALA A 17 -5.79 -41.01 34.79
N ALA A 18 -5.32 -39.90 35.35
CA ALA A 18 -5.14 -38.65 34.65
C ALA A 18 -4.03 -38.83 33.59
N ALA A 19 -4.44 -38.95 32.35
CA ALA A 19 -3.49 -38.88 31.23
C ALA A 19 -2.84 -37.50 31.25
N PRO A 20 -1.50 -37.39 31.09
CA PRO A 20 -0.84 -36.10 31.00
C PRO A 20 -1.40 -35.37 29.77
N ALA A 21 -2.02 -34.21 30.00
CA ALA A 21 -2.40 -33.29 28.94
C ALA A 21 -1.08 -32.88 28.23
N ARG A 22 -0.93 -33.35 26.99
CA ARG A 22 0.14 -32.90 26.13
C ARG A 22 -0.08 -31.42 25.94
N ALA A 23 0.77 -30.59 26.53
CA ALA A 23 0.85 -29.18 26.20
C ALA A 23 1.09 -29.09 24.69
N ALA A 24 0.07 -28.64 23.95
CA ALA A 24 0.24 -28.29 22.58
C ALA A 24 1.28 -27.15 22.58
N THR A 25 2.46 -27.40 22.03
CA THR A 25 3.43 -26.38 21.73
C THR A 25 2.73 -25.40 20.79
N GLN A 26 2.28 -24.27 21.33
CA GLN A 26 1.80 -23.16 20.52
C GLN A 26 3.00 -22.72 19.66
N GLU A 27 2.89 -23.02 18.38
CA GLU A 27 3.78 -22.46 17.38
C GLU A 27 3.73 -20.93 17.54
N PRO A 28 4.88 -20.23 17.62
CA PRO A 28 4.86 -18.79 17.82
C PRO A 28 4.01 -18.16 16.72
N ALA A 29 2.97 -17.45 17.11
CA ALA A 29 2.12 -16.74 16.16
C ALA A 29 3.00 -15.87 15.27
N ALA A 30 2.85 -15.99 13.95
CA ALA A 30 3.55 -15.14 13.00
C ALA A 30 3.37 -13.67 13.42
N PRO A 31 4.43 -12.84 13.36
CA PRO A 31 4.33 -11.45 13.78
C PRO A 31 3.20 -10.76 13.01
N ALA A 32 2.32 -10.09 13.75
CA ALA A 32 1.22 -9.34 13.16
C ALA A 32 1.76 -8.31 12.16
N PHE A 33 1.05 -8.11 11.05
CA PHE A 33 1.41 -7.12 10.05
C PHE A 33 1.43 -5.71 10.67
N ASP A 34 2.53 -4.99 10.45
CA ASP A 34 2.72 -3.63 10.93
C ASP A 34 2.75 -2.66 9.73
N ALA A 35 1.69 -1.91 9.54
CA ALA A 35 1.54 -0.98 8.43
C ALA A 35 2.57 0.17 8.45
N GLY A 36 3.02 0.60 9.63
CA GLY A 36 4.06 1.64 9.77
C GLY A 36 5.40 1.12 9.24
N ARG A 37 5.83 -0.04 9.70
CA ARG A 37 7.06 -0.67 9.20
C ARG A 37 6.98 -1.02 7.71
N ALA A 38 5.81 -1.44 7.23
CA ALA A 38 5.60 -1.69 5.81
C ALA A 38 5.75 -0.42 4.98
N LEU A 39 5.21 0.71 5.44
CA LEU A 39 5.39 2.01 4.80
C LEU A 39 6.85 2.44 4.79
N ASP A 40 7.54 2.35 5.94
CA ASP A 40 8.97 2.69 6.05
C ASP A 40 9.81 1.85 5.08
N ALA A 41 9.59 0.53 5.02
CA ALA A 41 10.28 -0.37 4.10
C ALA A 41 10.04 0.02 2.64
N SER A 42 8.78 0.36 2.31
CA SER A 42 8.39 0.78 0.97
C SER A 42 9.03 2.11 0.55
N GLN A 43 9.12 3.06 1.46
CA GLN A 43 9.76 4.35 1.18
C GLN A 43 11.29 4.25 1.11
N ALA A 44 11.89 3.35 1.90
CA ALA A 44 13.35 3.18 1.97
C ALA A 44 14.00 2.64 0.68
N VAL A 45 13.22 2.07 -0.24
CA VAL A 45 13.73 1.56 -1.51
C VAL A 45 13.69 2.58 -2.66
N ILE A 46 13.08 3.74 -2.46
CA ILE A 46 13.05 4.80 -3.48
C ILE A 46 14.48 5.21 -3.84
N GLY A 47 14.78 5.27 -5.14
CA GLY A 47 16.11 5.52 -5.69
C GLY A 47 16.99 4.28 -5.84
N ARG A 48 16.62 3.11 -5.27
CA ARG A 48 17.37 1.86 -5.43
C ARG A 48 17.07 1.21 -6.77
N VAL A 49 18.05 0.52 -7.32
CA VAL A 49 17.92 -0.23 -8.57
C VAL A 49 17.38 -1.63 -8.24
N ILE A 50 16.35 -2.05 -8.97
CA ILE A 50 15.84 -3.43 -8.91
C ILE A 50 16.76 -4.34 -9.72
N GLY A 51 17.10 -5.48 -9.15
CA GLY A 51 17.85 -6.54 -9.81
C GLY A 51 17.12 -7.14 -11.01
N ASP A 52 17.82 -7.98 -11.76
CA ASP A 52 17.17 -8.77 -12.80
C ASP A 52 16.58 -10.04 -12.18
N HIS A 53 15.28 -10.20 -12.34
CA HIS A 53 14.52 -11.35 -11.89
C HIS A 53 13.82 -12.00 -13.06
N LEU A 54 14.02 -13.30 -13.21
CA LEU A 54 13.37 -14.09 -14.26
C LEU A 54 12.03 -14.62 -13.74
N LEU A 55 10.96 -14.18 -14.37
CA LEU A 55 9.59 -14.58 -14.08
C LEU A 55 8.99 -15.37 -15.24
N THR A 56 7.85 -16.01 -15.01
CA THR A 56 7.05 -16.66 -16.04
C THR A 56 5.77 -15.89 -16.27
N ALA A 57 5.59 -15.35 -17.47
CA ALA A 57 4.38 -14.66 -17.85
C ALA A 57 3.16 -15.62 -17.89
N ALA A 58 1.96 -15.05 -17.85
CA ALA A 58 0.70 -15.78 -17.90
C ALA A 58 0.52 -16.66 -19.18
N ASP A 59 1.21 -16.32 -20.27
CA ASP A 59 1.26 -17.07 -21.51
C ASP A 59 2.38 -18.13 -21.55
N GLY A 60 3.12 -18.29 -20.46
CA GLY A 60 4.21 -19.26 -20.31
C GLY A 60 5.59 -18.77 -20.78
N ARG A 61 5.71 -17.57 -21.35
CA ARG A 61 7.01 -17.01 -21.75
C ARG A 61 7.83 -16.61 -20.53
N ALA A 62 9.15 -16.79 -20.62
CA ALA A 62 10.07 -16.20 -19.66
C ALA A 62 10.14 -14.67 -19.82
N VAL A 63 10.06 -13.95 -18.71
CA VAL A 63 10.10 -12.49 -18.66
C VAL A 63 11.14 -12.06 -17.64
N SER A 64 12.14 -11.30 -18.08
CA SER A 64 13.16 -10.69 -17.22
C SER A 64 12.74 -9.26 -16.86
N ILE A 65 12.97 -8.83 -15.62
CA ILE A 65 12.77 -7.45 -15.20
C ILE A 65 13.66 -6.50 -16.00
N ALA A 66 14.88 -6.93 -16.35
CA ALA A 66 15.77 -6.15 -17.21
C ALA A 66 15.19 -5.92 -18.62
N GLY A 67 14.31 -6.81 -19.10
CA GLY A 67 13.63 -6.65 -20.38
C GLY A 67 12.68 -5.44 -20.47
N PHE A 68 12.32 -4.84 -19.34
CA PHE A 68 11.53 -3.61 -19.28
C PHE A 68 12.38 -2.33 -19.26
N ARG A 69 13.71 -2.44 -19.25
CA ARG A 69 14.60 -1.26 -19.29
C ARG A 69 14.36 -0.44 -20.56
N GLY A 70 14.64 0.86 -20.47
CA GLY A 70 14.43 1.80 -21.57
C GLY A 70 13.07 2.49 -21.54
N LYS A 71 12.14 2.04 -20.72
CA LYS A 71 10.86 2.72 -20.46
C LYS A 71 10.40 2.53 -18.99
N PRO A 72 9.58 3.45 -18.48
CA PRO A 72 9.02 3.29 -17.15
C PRO A 72 8.21 2.00 -17.00
N LEU A 73 8.30 1.39 -15.81
CA LEU A 73 7.57 0.17 -15.45
C LEU A 73 6.75 0.42 -14.20
N VAL A 74 5.48 0.00 -14.22
CA VAL A 74 4.62 -0.05 -13.03
C VAL A 74 4.56 -1.50 -12.56
N ILE A 75 5.01 -1.79 -11.34
CA ILE A 75 4.93 -3.12 -10.73
C ILE A 75 3.80 -3.12 -9.71
N SER A 76 2.86 -4.07 -9.87
CA SER A 76 1.72 -4.25 -8.98
C SER A 76 1.70 -5.67 -8.42
N PRO A 77 2.08 -5.87 -7.14
CA PRO A 77 1.95 -7.17 -6.46
C PRO A 77 0.47 -7.50 -6.22
N ILE A 78 0.10 -8.75 -6.50
CA ILE A 78 -1.23 -9.31 -6.19
C ILE A 78 -1.10 -10.74 -5.68
N TYR A 79 -2.20 -11.28 -5.15
CA TYR A 79 -2.39 -12.73 -5.07
C TYR A 79 -3.75 -13.11 -5.63
N THR A 80 -3.80 -14.18 -6.43
CA THR A 80 -4.98 -14.53 -7.23
C THR A 80 -6.15 -15.05 -6.40
N SER A 81 -5.89 -15.55 -5.19
CA SER A 81 -6.91 -15.98 -4.23
C SER A 81 -7.57 -14.84 -3.44
N CYS A 82 -7.15 -13.59 -3.65
CA CYS A 82 -7.82 -12.41 -3.10
C CYS A 82 -9.16 -12.16 -3.80
N PHE A 83 -10.25 -12.18 -3.04
CA PHE A 83 -11.60 -12.01 -3.63
C PHE A 83 -12.07 -10.55 -3.69
N HIS A 84 -11.41 -9.62 -3.04
CA HIS A 84 -11.94 -8.26 -2.86
C HIS A 84 -10.99 -7.17 -3.34
N VAL A 85 -9.87 -6.97 -2.65
CA VAL A 85 -8.97 -5.83 -2.86
C VAL A 85 -8.21 -5.92 -4.18
N CYS A 86 -7.50 -7.02 -4.45
CA CYS A 86 -6.70 -7.18 -5.65
C CYS A 86 -7.50 -7.03 -6.96
N PRO A 87 -8.72 -7.64 -7.09
CA PRO A 87 -9.57 -7.41 -8.25
C PRO A 87 -9.90 -5.95 -8.51
N GLN A 88 -10.32 -5.23 -7.47
CA GLN A 88 -10.72 -3.82 -7.57
C GLN A 88 -9.54 -2.93 -7.91
N THR A 89 -8.43 -3.09 -7.19
CA THR A 89 -7.20 -2.32 -7.44
C THR A 89 -6.66 -2.55 -8.84
N THR A 90 -6.64 -3.80 -9.31
CA THR A 90 -6.15 -4.11 -10.66
C THR A 90 -7.05 -3.50 -11.74
N THR A 91 -8.39 -3.57 -11.57
CA THR A 91 -9.34 -2.94 -12.49
C THR A 91 -9.22 -1.42 -12.46
N TYR A 92 -8.98 -0.82 -11.29
CA TYR A 92 -8.74 0.61 -11.18
C TYR A 92 -7.42 1.01 -11.85
N LEU A 93 -6.34 0.26 -11.58
CA LEU A 93 -5.03 0.48 -12.21
C LEU A 93 -5.13 0.38 -13.74
N ALA A 94 -5.96 -0.55 -14.28
CA ALA A 94 -6.17 -0.66 -15.72
C ALA A 94 -6.78 0.62 -16.30
N ARG A 95 -7.81 1.16 -15.67
CA ARG A 95 -8.40 2.44 -16.11
C ARG A 95 -7.41 3.59 -16.07
N VAL A 96 -6.57 3.65 -15.04
CA VAL A 96 -5.54 4.71 -14.93
C VAL A 96 -4.44 4.51 -15.96
N ALA A 97 -4.04 3.25 -16.24
CA ALA A 97 -3.09 2.94 -17.31
C ALA A 97 -3.62 3.30 -18.69
N ASP A 98 -4.90 3.08 -18.96
CA ASP A 98 -5.55 3.51 -20.21
C ASP A 98 -5.55 5.04 -20.35
N MET A 99 -5.86 5.77 -19.27
CA MET A 99 -5.74 7.24 -19.26
C MET A 99 -4.32 7.70 -19.50
N ALA A 100 -3.32 7.05 -18.90
CA ALA A 100 -1.91 7.37 -19.12
C ALA A 100 -1.52 7.08 -20.58
N SER A 101 -1.94 5.95 -21.14
CA SER A 101 -1.67 5.57 -22.54
C SER A 101 -2.27 6.54 -23.54
N ALA A 102 -3.46 7.06 -23.26
CA ALA A 102 -4.11 8.06 -24.11
C ALA A 102 -3.32 9.38 -24.17
N VAL A 103 -2.58 9.72 -23.10
CA VAL A 103 -1.78 10.95 -23.02
C VAL A 103 -0.35 10.75 -23.49
N LEU A 104 0.26 9.60 -23.15
CA LEU A 104 1.70 9.37 -23.32
C LEU A 104 2.03 8.48 -24.53
N GLY A 105 1.05 7.74 -25.03
CA GLY A 105 1.21 6.68 -26.03
C GLY A 105 1.20 5.28 -25.40
N ALA A 106 0.71 4.30 -26.14
CA ALA A 106 0.53 2.93 -25.65
C ALA A 106 1.86 2.22 -25.28
N ASP A 107 2.94 2.58 -25.98
CA ASP A 107 4.27 1.97 -25.76
C ASP A 107 5.16 2.76 -24.79
N ALA A 108 4.66 3.87 -24.25
CA ALA A 108 5.45 4.80 -23.45
C ALA A 108 5.87 4.24 -22.08
N PHE A 109 5.18 3.24 -21.58
CA PHE A 109 5.47 2.56 -20.31
C PHE A 109 4.98 1.12 -20.35
N ALA A 110 5.34 0.33 -19.35
CA ALA A 110 4.84 -1.04 -19.17
C ALA A 110 4.19 -1.21 -17.80
N VAL A 111 3.30 -2.20 -17.68
CA VAL A 111 2.74 -2.64 -16.41
C VAL A 111 3.05 -4.11 -16.21
N LEU A 112 3.56 -4.47 -15.04
CA LEU A 112 3.84 -5.82 -14.61
C LEU A 112 3.07 -6.14 -13.34
N THR A 113 2.11 -7.04 -13.43
CA THR A 113 1.42 -7.58 -12.25
C THR A 113 2.08 -8.90 -11.87
N VAL A 114 2.56 -8.99 -10.63
CA VAL A 114 3.27 -10.16 -10.10
C VAL A 114 2.46 -10.83 -9.02
N GLY A 115 2.22 -12.14 -9.18
CA GLY A 115 1.64 -12.99 -8.15
C GLY A 115 2.66 -13.27 -7.06
N PHE A 116 2.38 -12.88 -5.80
CA PHE A 116 3.31 -13.08 -4.69
C PHE A 116 2.97 -14.30 -3.81
N ASP A 117 1.78 -14.88 -3.93
CA ASP A 117 1.43 -16.16 -3.33
C ASP A 117 1.92 -17.31 -4.24
N THR A 118 3.22 -17.56 -4.22
CA THR A 118 3.88 -18.45 -5.17
C THR A 118 3.37 -19.88 -5.14
N ALA A 119 2.73 -20.31 -4.05
CA ALA A 119 2.10 -21.63 -3.94
C ALA A 119 0.83 -21.73 -4.83
N HIS A 120 0.14 -20.62 -5.08
CA HIS A 120 -1.15 -20.59 -5.78
C HIS A 120 -1.11 -19.76 -7.07
N ASP A 121 -0.26 -18.73 -7.15
CA ASP A 121 -0.19 -17.80 -8.28
C ASP A 121 0.61 -18.39 -9.45
N THR A 122 0.07 -19.45 -10.03
CA THR A 122 0.66 -20.06 -11.24
C THR A 122 0.41 -19.20 -12.48
N PRO A 123 1.18 -19.38 -13.59
CA PRO A 123 0.93 -18.67 -14.85
C PRO A 123 -0.53 -18.79 -15.33
N LYS A 124 -1.13 -19.97 -15.18
CA LYS A 124 -2.55 -20.21 -15.52
C LYS A 124 -3.49 -19.37 -14.65
N ARG A 125 -3.26 -19.29 -13.34
CA ARG A 125 -4.05 -18.47 -12.44
C ARG A 125 -3.90 -16.99 -12.75
N MET A 126 -2.70 -16.53 -13.08
CA MET A 126 -2.45 -15.17 -13.52
C MET A 126 -3.20 -14.83 -14.82
N GLN A 127 -3.25 -15.80 -15.76
CA GLN A 127 -4.03 -15.66 -17.00
C GLN A 127 -5.54 -15.59 -16.75
N GLU A 128 -6.06 -16.46 -15.89
CA GLU A 128 -7.47 -16.45 -15.48
C GLU A 128 -7.83 -15.13 -14.79
N PHE A 129 -6.93 -14.63 -13.92
CA PHE A 129 -7.09 -13.36 -13.23
C PHE A 129 -7.15 -12.16 -14.20
N ALA A 130 -6.28 -12.11 -15.20
CA ALA A 130 -6.26 -11.08 -16.23
C ALA A 130 -7.54 -11.10 -17.09
N ARG A 131 -7.94 -12.28 -17.58
CA ARG A 131 -9.13 -12.48 -18.41
C ARG A 131 -10.41 -12.10 -17.69
N ALA A 132 -10.55 -12.46 -16.41
CA ALA A 132 -11.71 -12.12 -15.61
C ALA A 132 -11.91 -10.59 -15.45
N ARG A 133 -10.89 -9.78 -15.74
CA ARG A 133 -10.92 -8.31 -15.69
C ARG A 133 -10.87 -7.65 -17.04
N GLY A 134 -10.90 -8.46 -18.12
CA GLY A 134 -10.85 -7.96 -19.49
C GLY A 134 -9.54 -7.23 -19.82
N ILE A 135 -8.45 -7.53 -19.11
CA ILE A 135 -7.15 -6.90 -19.36
C ILE A 135 -6.42 -7.74 -20.40
N ASP A 136 -6.38 -7.24 -21.62
CA ASP A 136 -5.68 -7.82 -22.77
C ASP A 136 -4.92 -6.70 -23.51
N SER A 137 -3.97 -6.10 -22.81
CA SER A 137 -3.15 -5.01 -23.33
C SER A 137 -1.71 -5.48 -23.54
N PRO A 138 -1.08 -5.21 -24.70
CA PRO A 138 0.29 -5.64 -24.98
C PRO A 138 1.32 -5.00 -24.05
N GLN A 139 0.99 -3.85 -23.46
CA GLN A 139 1.85 -3.18 -22.47
C GLN A 139 1.74 -3.79 -21.06
N TRP A 140 0.79 -4.72 -20.83
CA TRP A 140 0.53 -5.30 -19.53
C TRP A 140 0.93 -6.77 -19.48
N THR A 141 1.86 -7.08 -18.59
CA THR A 141 2.29 -8.45 -18.34
C THR A 141 1.81 -8.92 -16.97
N PHE A 142 1.15 -10.06 -16.94
CA PHE A 142 0.89 -10.79 -15.70
C PHE A 142 1.90 -11.90 -15.58
N ALA A 143 2.58 -12.02 -14.44
CA ALA A 143 3.65 -12.96 -14.25
C ALA A 143 3.63 -13.59 -12.84
N SER A 144 4.22 -14.77 -12.75
CA SER A 144 4.50 -15.50 -11.52
C SER A 144 5.96 -15.93 -11.50
N GLY A 145 6.45 -16.43 -10.38
CA GLY A 145 7.83 -16.93 -10.26
C GLY A 145 7.98 -17.92 -9.12
N ASP A 146 9.17 -18.46 -8.96
CA ASP A 146 9.50 -19.25 -7.77
C ASP A 146 9.58 -18.35 -6.51
N GLU A 147 9.45 -18.99 -5.35
CA GLU A 147 9.41 -18.30 -4.05
C GLU A 147 10.64 -17.42 -3.82
N ALA A 148 11.83 -17.91 -4.10
CA ALA A 148 13.07 -17.17 -3.87
C ALA A 148 13.17 -15.92 -4.77
N THR A 149 12.76 -16.04 -6.02
CA THR A 149 12.76 -14.93 -6.99
C THR A 149 11.73 -13.88 -6.64
N VAL A 150 10.50 -14.30 -6.33
CA VAL A 150 9.42 -13.39 -5.95
C VAL A 150 9.74 -12.70 -4.62
N ALA A 151 10.22 -13.41 -3.60
CA ALA A 151 10.59 -12.82 -2.32
C ALA A 151 11.67 -11.73 -2.46
N ARG A 152 12.70 -11.96 -3.31
CA ARG A 152 13.72 -10.95 -3.61
C ARG A 152 13.11 -9.72 -4.29
N LEU A 153 12.28 -9.93 -5.32
CA LEU A 153 11.63 -8.83 -6.02
C LEU A 153 10.73 -8.02 -5.07
N MET A 154 9.92 -8.67 -4.23
CA MET A 154 9.07 -8.00 -3.24
C MET A 154 9.91 -7.16 -2.26
N THR A 155 11.04 -7.70 -1.79
CA THR A 155 11.98 -6.96 -0.93
C THR A 155 12.56 -5.73 -1.64
N GLU A 156 12.96 -5.86 -2.89
CA GLU A 156 13.58 -4.79 -3.67
C GLU A 156 12.61 -3.66 -4.03
N ILE A 157 11.32 -3.98 -4.20
CA ILE A 157 10.26 -2.96 -4.37
C ILE A 157 9.67 -2.48 -3.03
N GLY A 158 10.19 -2.97 -1.90
CA GLY A 158 9.75 -2.59 -0.56
C GLY A 158 8.32 -3.04 -0.23
N PHE A 159 7.86 -4.12 -0.84
CA PHE A 159 6.54 -4.70 -0.57
C PHE A 159 6.65 -5.76 0.51
N THR A 160 5.96 -5.53 1.64
CA THR A 160 5.91 -6.46 2.77
C THR A 160 4.50 -7.00 2.94
N TYR A 161 4.40 -8.27 3.31
CA TYR A 161 3.14 -8.95 3.55
C TYR A 161 3.32 -9.99 4.67
N ALA A 162 2.23 -10.34 5.33
CA ALA A 162 2.20 -11.39 6.35
C ALA A 162 1.00 -12.30 6.10
N ALA A 163 1.18 -13.60 6.31
CA ALA A 163 0.09 -14.54 6.21
C ALA A 163 -0.96 -14.25 7.32
N SER A 164 -2.23 -14.29 6.96
CA SER A 164 -3.36 -14.08 7.88
C SER A 164 -4.47 -15.08 7.62
N VAL A 165 -5.47 -15.12 8.50
CA VAL A 165 -6.61 -16.08 8.40
C VAL A 165 -7.39 -15.91 7.08
N GLY A 166 -7.40 -14.72 6.50
CA GLY A 166 -8.12 -14.41 5.25
C GLY A 166 -7.24 -14.37 4.00
N GLY A 167 -5.97 -14.78 4.09
CA GLY A 167 -4.98 -14.72 3.02
C GLY A 167 -3.72 -14.01 3.45
N PHE A 168 -3.55 -12.75 3.06
CA PHE A 168 -2.36 -11.97 3.42
C PHE A 168 -2.75 -10.55 3.84
N ASP A 169 -2.17 -10.10 4.93
CA ASP A 169 -2.19 -8.70 5.33
C ASP A 169 -1.02 -7.97 4.67
N HIS A 170 -1.31 -6.90 3.95
CA HIS A 170 -0.33 -6.08 3.25
C HIS A 170 -0.89 -4.69 2.96
N MET A 171 -0.02 -3.72 2.68
CA MET A 171 -0.47 -2.47 2.08
C MET A 171 -0.78 -2.66 0.59
N VAL A 172 -1.83 -1.99 0.11
CA VAL A 172 -2.08 -1.89 -1.33
C VAL A 172 -1.08 -0.93 -1.92
N GLN A 173 -0.19 -1.44 -2.78
CA GLN A 173 0.96 -0.71 -3.32
C GLN A 173 1.13 -1.02 -4.81
N ALA A 174 1.45 0.02 -5.57
CA ALA A 174 2.06 -0.10 -6.89
C ALA A 174 3.37 0.69 -6.91
N THR A 175 4.40 0.13 -7.54
CA THR A 175 5.73 0.72 -7.60
C THR A 175 6.02 1.22 -9.00
N ILE A 176 6.33 2.50 -9.16
CA ILE A 176 6.80 3.07 -10.42
C ILE A 176 8.32 2.97 -10.44
N VAL A 177 8.84 2.39 -11.50
CA VAL A 177 10.27 2.19 -11.76
C VAL A 177 10.65 2.98 -13.01
N ASP A 178 11.80 3.65 -13.01
CA ASP A 178 12.28 4.41 -14.17
C ASP A 178 12.89 3.50 -15.25
N ALA A 179 13.29 4.10 -16.37
CA ALA A 179 13.90 3.41 -17.50
C ALA A 179 15.22 2.68 -17.15
N ASP A 180 15.93 3.14 -16.13
CA ASP A 180 17.17 2.52 -15.64
C ASP A 180 16.89 1.42 -14.62
N GLY A 181 15.61 1.23 -14.23
CA GLY A 181 15.13 0.27 -13.25
C GLY A 181 15.32 0.70 -11.81
N ARG A 182 15.32 2.00 -11.55
CA ARG A 182 15.29 2.53 -10.18
C ARG A 182 13.86 2.71 -9.73
N VAL A 183 13.59 2.38 -8.49
CA VAL A 183 12.31 2.71 -7.85
C VAL A 183 12.18 4.23 -7.82
N TYR A 184 11.23 4.74 -8.59
CA TYR A 184 10.98 6.17 -8.71
C TYR A 184 9.99 6.67 -7.68
N ARG A 185 8.88 5.95 -7.52
CA ARG A 185 7.78 6.33 -6.62
C ARG A 185 6.95 5.14 -6.21
N GLN A 186 6.42 5.21 -4.99
CA GLN A 186 5.39 4.29 -4.50
C GLN A 186 4.01 4.94 -4.60
N VAL A 187 3.00 4.17 -4.94
CA VAL A 187 1.59 4.57 -5.02
C VAL A 187 0.79 3.66 -4.12
N TYR A 188 0.00 4.22 -3.22
CA TYR A 188 -0.72 3.47 -2.19
C TYR A 188 -2.23 3.62 -2.31
N GLY A 189 -2.94 2.57 -1.90
CA GLY A 189 -4.38 2.55 -1.79
C GLY A 189 -5.09 1.83 -2.94
N GLN A 190 -6.32 1.40 -2.68
CA GLN A 190 -7.16 0.70 -3.68
C GLN A 190 -7.56 1.61 -4.84
N GLU A 191 -7.93 2.83 -4.51
CA GLU A 191 -8.30 3.91 -5.43
C GLU A 191 -7.37 5.09 -5.14
N PHE A 192 -6.11 4.95 -5.57
CA PHE A 192 -5.15 6.03 -5.49
C PHE A 192 -5.54 7.16 -6.44
N GLU A 193 -5.09 8.36 -6.18
CA GLU A 193 -5.32 9.47 -7.10
C GLU A 193 -4.62 9.20 -8.45
N ALA A 194 -5.42 9.07 -9.52
CA ALA A 194 -4.92 8.76 -10.86
C ALA A 194 -3.73 9.65 -11.30
N PRO A 195 -3.74 10.96 -10.99
CA PRO A 195 -2.62 11.83 -11.28
C PRO A 195 -1.30 11.44 -10.62
N ILE A 196 -1.31 10.81 -9.45
CA ILE A 196 -0.06 10.38 -8.79
C ILE A 196 0.72 9.42 -9.70
N LEU A 197 0.00 8.50 -10.34
CA LEU A 197 0.59 7.55 -11.29
C LEU A 197 0.88 8.23 -12.64
N VAL A 198 -0.10 8.94 -13.21
CA VAL A 198 0.01 9.55 -14.55
C VAL A 198 1.10 10.61 -14.60
N ASP A 199 1.17 11.52 -13.62
CA ASP A 199 2.22 12.53 -13.55
C ASP A 199 3.60 11.92 -13.27
N GLY A 200 3.65 10.86 -12.48
CA GLY A 200 4.88 10.09 -12.27
C GLY A 200 5.41 9.53 -13.57
N LEU A 201 4.57 8.85 -14.34
CA LEU A 201 4.93 8.31 -15.66
C LEU A 201 5.28 9.42 -16.65
N LYS A 202 4.51 10.51 -16.70
CA LYS A 202 4.75 11.66 -17.58
C LYS A 202 6.14 12.25 -17.34
N ARG A 203 6.53 12.46 -16.10
CA ARG A 203 7.86 12.99 -15.76
C ARG A 203 8.98 12.08 -16.26
N LEU A 204 8.82 10.76 -16.10
CA LEU A 204 9.80 9.79 -16.55
C LEU A 204 9.88 9.71 -18.07
N VAL A 205 8.74 9.63 -18.76
CA VAL A 205 8.66 9.58 -20.24
C VAL A 205 9.24 10.82 -20.87
N LEU A 206 9.05 12.00 -20.28
CA LEU A 206 9.63 13.25 -20.76
C LEU A 206 11.10 13.46 -20.33
N GLY A 207 11.76 12.45 -19.74
CA GLY A 207 13.13 12.53 -19.29
C GLY A 207 13.34 13.40 -18.04
N GLN A 208 12.26 13.78 -17.37
CA GLN A 208 12.31 14.51 -16.10
C GLN A 208 12.56 13.52 -14.96
N ARG A 209 13.84 13.26 -14.65
CA ARG A 209 14.19 12.46 -13.47
C ARG A 209 13.67 13.17 -12.21
N ALA A 210 13.24 12.39 -11.22
CA ALA A 210 13.03 12.96 -9.90
C ALA A 210 14.32 13.65 -9.49
N ALA A 211 14.24 14.94 -9.17
CA ALA A 211 15.31 15.55 -8.41
C ALA A 211 15.53 14.68 -7.18
N GLU A 212 16.76 14.19 -6.98
CA GLU A 212 17.15 13.49 -5.76
C GLU A 212 16.60 14.31 -4.59
N SER A 213 15.87 13.65 -3.73
CA SER A 213 15.02 14.20 -2.68
C SER A 213 15.72 15.26 -1.82
N THR A 214 15.83 16.45 -2.36
CA THR A 214 15.83 17.66 -1.57
C THR A 214 14.38 17.95 -1.25
N LEU A 215 14.07 18.16 0.02
CA LEU A 215 12.75 18.50 0.55
C LEU A 215 11.92 19.25 -0.50
N PRO A 216 10.72 18.79 -0.88
CA PRO A 216 9.89 19.52 -1.80
C PRO A 216 9.78 20.94 -1.29
N SER A 217 10.00 21.94 -2.14
CA SER A 217 9.91 23.33 -1.71
C SER A 217 8.56 23.49 -0.98
N LEU A 218 8.51 24.26 0.09
CA LEU A 218 7.29 24.50 0.85
C LEU A 218 6.12 24.87 -0.07
N VAL A 219 6.40 25.56 -1.17
CA VAL A 219 5.44 25.93 -2.20
C VAL A 219 4.88 24.71 -2.94
N GLU A 220 5.71 23.71 -3.24
CA GLU A 220 5.28 22.47 -3.92
C GLU A 220 4.47 21.58 -2.98
N SER A 221 4.86 21.54 -1.70
CA SER A 221 4.08 20.87 -0.65
C SER A 221 2.70 21.53 -0.44
N VAL A 222 2.64 22.85 -0.40
CA VAL A 222 1.35 23.59 -0.32
C VAL A 222 0.51 23.36 -1.57
N ARG A 223 1.10 23.35 -2.75
CA ARG A 223 0.40 23.09 -4.01
C ARG A 223 -0.18 21.66 -4.06
N LEU A 224 0.55 20.67 -3.54
CA LEU A 224 0.06 19.28 -3.44
C LEU A 224 -1.07 19.14 -2.43
N ILE A 225 -0.99 19.82 -1.28
CA ILE A 225 -2.02 19.78 -0.23
C ILE A 225 -3.31 20.49 -0.69
N CYS A 226 -3.18 21.57 -1.48
CA CYS A 226 -4.32 22.39 -1.91
C CYS A 226 -4.91 22.00 -3.27
N THR A 227 -4.39 20.98 -3.94
CA THR A 227 -4.90 20.56 -5.25
C THR A 227 -5.70 19.28 -5.14
N VAL A 228 -7.02 19.37 -5.23
CA VAL A 228 -7.96 18.24 -5.23
C VAL A 228 -8.32 17.88 -6.66
N PHE A 229 -8.18 16.60 -6.98
CA PHE A 229 -8.63 16.05 -8.25
C PHE A 229 -10.17 16.03 -8.27
N ASP A 230 -10.77 16.65 -9.28
CA ASP A 230 -12.22 16.58 -9.51
C ASP A 230 -12.52 15.38 -10.43
N PRO A 231 -13.09 14.28 -9.88
CA PRO A 231 -13.39 13.08 -10.65
C PRO A 231 -14.40 13.32 -11.76
N LYS A 232 -15.24 14.38 -11.64
CA LYS A 232 -16.26 14.70 -12.63
C LYS A 232 -15.72 15.43 -13.85
N SER A 233 -14.68 16.25 -13.65
CA SER A 233 -14.06 17.00 -14.76
C SER A 233 -12.76 16.39 -15.25
N GLY A 234 -12.21 15.38 -14.55
CA GLY A 234 -10.90 14.76 -14.87
C GLY A 234 -9.73 15.77 -14.77
N ARG A 235 -9.90 16.86 -14.05
CA ARG A 235 -8.91 17.94 -13.94
C ARG A 235 -8.57 18.25 -12.49
N TYR A 236 -7.37 18.75 -12.27
CA TYR A 236 -6.97 19.31 -10.99
C TYR A 236 -7.69 20.63 -10.73
N ARG A 237 -8.33 20.73 -9.57
CA ARG A 237 -8.85 22.01 -9.05
C ARG A 237 -8.07 22.38 -7.80
N PHE A 238 -7.66 23.62 -7.73
CA PHE A 238 -7.09 24.17 -6.52
C PHE A 238 -8.22 24.38 -5.51
N ASP A 239 -8.15 23.71 -4.38
CA ASP A 239 -9.14 23.86 -3.29
C ASP A 239 -8.71 25.00 -2.38
N TYR A 240 -9.39 26.13 -2.54
CA TYR A 240 -9.15 27.32 -1.73
C TYR A 240 -9.69 27.19 -0.29
N SER A 241 -10.44 26.13 0.04
CA SER A 241 -11.08 25.99 1.36
C SER A 241 -10.06 25.91 2.50
N ILE A 242 -8.96 25.19 2.27
CA ILE A 242 -7.86 25.06 3.24
C ILE A 242 -7.16 26.41 3.44
N VAL A 243 -6.86 27.13 2.35
CA VAL A 243 -6.21 28.44 2.40
C VAL A 243 -7.11 29.44 3.10
N LEU A 244 -8.41 29.43 2.78
CA LEU A 244 -9.40 30.28 3.40
C LEU A 244 -9.57 29.99 4.89
N SER A 245 -9.64 28.70 5.27
CA SER A 245 -9.74 28.28 6.68
C SER A 245 -8.52 28.72 7.48
N PHE A 246 -7.31 28.57 6.90
CA PHE A 246 -6.08 29.04 7.53
C PHE A 246 -6.04 30.56 7.69
N ALA A 247 -6.44 31.31 6.64
CA ALA A 247 -6.50 32.77 6.71
C ALA A 247 -7.49 33.27 7.77
N ILE A 248 -8.67 32.64 7.86
CA ILE A 248 -9.66 32.94 8.91
C ILE A 248 -9.08 32.63 10.30
N GLY A 249 -8.40 31.48 10.47
CA GLY A 249 -7.76 31.10 11.72
C GLY A 249 -6.71 32.12 12.18
N VAL A 250 -5.83 32.54 11.27
CA VAL A 250 -4.80 33.57 11.55
C VAL A 250 -5.45 34.91 11.91
N MET A 251 -6.51 35.31 11.20
CA MET A 251 -7.24 36.54 11.47
C MET A 251 -7.92 36.51 12.84
N CYS A 252 -8.53 35.39 13.22
CA CYS A 252 -9.15 35.22 14.54
C CYS A 252 -8.10 35.28 15.67
N LEU A 253 -6.98 34.56 15.50
CA LEU A 253 -5.87 34.58 16.46
C LEU A 253 -5.24 35.97 16.57
N GLY A 254 -5.10 36.68 15.45
CA GLY A 254 -4.61 38.07 15.43
C GLY A 254 -5.57 39.04 16.15
N ALA A 255 -6.87 38.89 15.97
CA ALA A 255 -7.88 39.71 16.68
C ALA A 255 -7.83 39.44 18.19
N ILE A 256 -7.72 38.17 18.61
CA ILE A 256 -7.60 37.81 20.03
C ILE A 256 -6.31 38.38 20.63
N ALA A 257 -5.19 38.25 19.94
CA ALA A 257 -3.91 38.80 20.40
C ALA A 257 -3.94 40.32 20.51
N ALA A 258 -4.52 40.98 19.52
CA ALA A 258 -4.72 42.46 19.56
C ALA A 258 -5.62 42.90 20.71
N PHE A 259 -6.71 42.15 20.98
CA PHE A 259 -7.59 42.41 22.10
C PHE A 259 -6.88 42.24 23.44
N ILE A 260 -6.13 41.15 23.60
CA ILE A 260 -5.33 40.93 24.85
C ILE A 260 -4.30 42.03 25.03
N TRP A 261 -3.60 42.42 23.97
CA TRP A 261 -2.59 43.48 24.04
C TRP A 261 -3.22 44.82 24.40
N LYS A 262 -4.37 45.16 23.80
CA LYS A 262 -5.11 46.36 24.14
C LYS A 262 -5.55 46.36 25.62
N SER A 263 -6.14 45.25 26.10
CA SER A 263 -6.52 45.06 27.48
C SER A 263 -5.37 45.21 28.47
N TRP A 264 -4.18 44.65 28.11
CA TRP A 264 -2.96 44.78 28.93
C TRP A 264 -2.49 46.25 29.01
N ARG A 265 -2.59 47.01 27.92
CA ARG A 265 -2.20 48.44 27.92
C ARG A 265 -3.13 49.31 28.71
N GLU A 266 -4.39 48.93 28.84
CA GLU A 266 -5.43 49.68 29.56
C GLU A 266 -5.55 49.27 31.04
N MET A 267 -4.83 48.25 31.50
CA MET A 267 -4.79 47.86 32.91
C MET A 267 -4.11 48.93 33.77
N PRO A 268 -4.77 49.44 34.79
CA PRO A 268 -4.13 50.36 35.73
C PRO A 268 -2.99 49.62 36.50
N PRO A 269 -1.95 50.33 36.88
CA PRO A 269 -0.86 49.72 37.67
C PRO A 269 -1.42 49.20 39.02
N PRO A 270 -0.93 48.07 39.52
CA PRO A 270 -1.41 47.52 40.79
C PRO A 270 -1.15 48.50 41.91
N ASP A 271 -2.19 48.76 42.73
CA ASP A 271 -2.07 49.59 43.92
C ASP A 271 -0.93 49.06 44.80
N ARG A 272 0.04 49.93 45.09
CA ARG A 272 1.13 49.58 46.05
C ARG A 272 0.48 49.53 47.43
N PRO A 273 0.65 48.44 48.17
CA PRO A 273 0.22 48.43 49.57
C PRO A 273 1.00 49.47 50.36
N ALA A 274 0.27 50.21 51.22
CA ALA A 274 0.80 51.27 52.13
C ALA A 274 1.66 50.66 53.23
#